data_f7e5adf8945056df6204af676420c973
#
_entry.id   f7e5adf8945056df6204af676420c973
#
_cell.length_a   1.000
_cell.length_b   1.000
_cell.length_c   1.000
_cell.angle_alpha   90.00
_cell.angle_beta   90.00
_cell.angle_gamma   90.00
#
_symmetry.space_group_name_H-M   'P 1'
#
loop_
_entity.id
_entity.type
_entity.pdbx_description
1 polymer ?
#
loop_
_entity_poly.entity_id
_entity_poly.type
_entity_poly.pdbx_seq_one_letter_code
_entity_poly.pdbx_strand_id
1 'polypeptide(L)'
;ASIDMSSKDECTVNGIGIGSLKQPDNPLDFGNSGTAVRLILGLVSTYPIETHFTGDDSLTQRPMRRVTDPLTDFGANFQLRNKEFLPIVVKGANLAIPITHEMEVASAQVKSAILLAGLNTPGITTVIEKEKTRDHTETLLKYYGYEISQEERNNKNFISLEGQKFLSPVNIKVPGDPSSAAYPVVAGLICKNSNIKIKNVLLNPTRDGLYRCLDEMGAKITYSNKKNEAGEIT
;
A
#
# COMPACT_ATOMS: atom_id res chain seq x y z
N ALA A 1 13.65 -10.87 7.71
CA ALA A 1 14.06 -10.64 6.32
C ALA A 1 15.42 -9.96 6.30
N SER A 2 16.23 -10.21 5.29
CA SER A 2 17.41 -9.40 4.99
C SER A 2 17.17 -8.58 3.72
N ILE A 3 17.76 -7.40 3.67
CA ILE A 3 17.72 -6.51 2.52
C ILE A 3 19.14 -6.21 2.13
N ASP A 4 19.53 -6.65 0.93
CA ASP A 4 20.87 -6.49 0.40
C ASP A 4 20.83 -5.47 -0.74
N MET A 5 21.50 -4.31 -0.56
CA MET A 5 21.60 -3.27 -1.57
C MET A 5 22.79 -3.57 -2.48
N SER A 6 22.52 -4.12 -3.65
CA SER A 6 23.57 -4.41 -4.65
C SER A 6 24.04 -3.15 -5.38
N SER A 7 23.19 -2.14 -5.48
CA SER A 7 23.51 -0.82 -6.03
C SER A 7 22.57 0.25 -5.47
N LYS A 8 22.71 1.50 -5.94
CA LYS A 8 21.81 2.60 -5.58
C LYS A 8 20.35 2.35 -6.01
N ASP A 9 20.16 1.57 -7.07
CA ASP A 9 18.88 1.39 -7.76
C ASP A 9 18.39 -0.07 -7.72
N GLU A 10 19.11 -0.95 -7.00
CA GLU A 10 18.77 -2.36 -6.96
C GLU A 10 18.94 -2.94 -5.55
N CYS A 11 17.90 -3.61 -5.08
CA CYS A 11 17.96 -4.33 -3.81
C CYS A 11 17.35 -5.73 -3.92
N THR A 12 17.93 -6.66 -3.19
CA THR A 12 17.40 -8.01 -3.01
C THR A 12 16.80 -8.14 -1.62
N VAL A 13 15.53 -8.53 -1.56
CA VAL A 13 14.82 -8.79 -0.31
C VAL A 13 14.66 -10.29 -0.12
N ASN A 14 15.31 -10.84 0.89
CA ASN A 14 15.14 -12.23 1.27
C ASN A 14 13.98 -12.35 2.27
N GLY A 15 12.83 -12.79 1.79
CA GLY A 15 11.63 -12.98 2.56
C GLY A 15 11.80 -14.07 3.63
N ILE A 16 10.98 -13.99 4.68
CA ILE A 16 11.02 -14.95 5.81
C ILE A 16 9.78 -15.87 5.86
N GLY A 17 8.86 -15.70 4.90
CA GLY A 17 7.62 -16.47 4.86
C GLY A 17 6.57 -16.02 5.88
N ILE A 18 5.38 -16.60 5.75
CA ILE A 18 4.23 -16.34 6.63
C ILE A 18 4.53 -16.88 8.04
N GLY A 19 4.06 -16.18 9.06
CA GLY A 19 4.22 -16.58 10.46
C GLY A 19 5.60 -16.35 11.06
N SER A 20 6.57 -15.82 10.31
CA SER A 20 7.98 -15.76 10.73
C SER A 20 8.44 -14.37 11.21
N LEU A 21 7.56 -13.39 11.34
CA LEU A 21 7.92 -12.08 11.92
C LEU A 21 8.28 -12.23 13.39
N LYS A 22 9.34 -11.52 13.77
CA LYS A 22 9.81 -11.45 15.15
C LYS A 22 9.56 -10.07 15.72
N GLN A 23 9.37 -10.01 17.03
CA GLN A 23 9.30 -8.74 17.74
C GLN A 23 10.60 -7.97 17.55
N PRO A 24 10.52 -6.69 17.15
CA PRO A 24 11.70 -5.84 17.05
C PRO A 24 12.25 -5.46 18.44
N ASP A 25 13.56 -5.35 18.56
CA ASP A 25 14.23 -4.96 19.80
C ASP A 25 14.06 -3.45 20.11
N ASN A 26 13.83 -2.65 19.08
CA ASN A 26 13.71 -1.20 19.18
C ASN A 26 12.41 -0.72 18.51
N PRO A 27 11.90 0.47 18.90
CA PRO A 27 10.82 1.12 18.18
C PRO A 27 11.13 1.29 16.70
N LEU A 28 10.13 1.08 15.85
CA LEU A 28 10.23 1.30 14.42
C LEU A 28 9.94 2.76 14.11
N ASP A 29 10.93 3.48 13.62
CA ASP A 29 10.78 4.87 13.18
C ASP A 29 10.45 4.92 11.69
N PHE A 30 9.33 5.53 11.36
CA PHE A 30 8.84 5.68 9.99
C PHE A 30 9.15 7.05 9.38
N GLY A 31 9.89 7.92 10.07
CA GLY A 31 10.13 9.29 9.61
C GLY A 31 8.82 9.98 9.23
N ASN A 32 8.68 10.41 7.98
CA ASN A 32 7.44 11.04 7.46
C ASN A 32 6.53 10.06 6.67
N SER A 33 6.82 8.76 6.65
CA SER A 33 6.09 7.83 5.77
C SER A 33 4.74 7.38 6.33
N GLY A 34 3.68 8.14 6.04
CA GLY A 34 2.32 7.77 6.41
C GLY A 34 1.80 6.50 5.71
N THR A 35 2.35 6.14 4.56
CA THR A 35 2.00 4.89 3.88
C THR A 35 2.67 3.70 4.56
N ALA A 36 3.98 3.75 4.77
CA ALA A 36 4.69 2.64 5.37
C ALA A 36 4.15 2.29 6.76
N VAL A 37 3.92 3.27 7.64
CA VAL A 37 3.38 3.02 8.97
C VAL A 37 2.04 2.29 8.91
N ARG A 38 1.11 2.71 8.04
CA ARG A 38 -0.22 2.09 7.95
C ARG A 38 -0.19 0.67 7.40
N LEU A 39 0.65 0.42 6.40
CA LEU A 39 0.79 -0.92 5.83
C LEU A 39 1.44 -1.89 6.82
N ILE A 40 2.48 -1.44 7.52
CA ILE A 40 3.17 -2.28 8.52
C ILE A 40 2.28 -2.51 9.76
N LEU A 41 1.44 -1.54 10.17
CA LEU A 41 0.42 -1.77 11.20
C LEU A 41 -0.48 -2.95 10.82
N GLY A 42 -0.95 -3.01 9.55
CA GLY A 42 -1.72 -4.14 9.04
C GLY A 42 -0.95 -5.45 9.15
N LEU A 43 0.30 -5.45 8.67
CA LEU A 43 1.13 -6.66 8.67
C LEU A 43 1.37 -7.22 10.08
N VAL A 44 1.74 -6.38 11.06
CA VAL A 44 2.09 -6.86 12.41
C VAL A 44 0.88 -7.15 13.30
N SER A 45 -0.30 -6.64 12.96
CA SER A 45 -1.51 -6.80 13.77
C SER A 45 -1.96 -8.24 13.94
N THR A 46 -1.53 -9.14 13.07
CA THR A 46 -1.89 -10.56 13.08
C THR A 46 -0.77 -11.49 13.54
N TYR A 47 0.31 -10.92 14.11
CA TYR A 47 1.41 -11.67 14.72
C TYR A 47 1.43 -11.47 16.23
N PRO A 48 1.68 -12.51 17.04
CA PRO A 48 1.68 -12.42 18.50
C PRO A 48 2.97 -11.73 19.02
N ILE A 49 3.22 -10.51 18.55
CA ILE A 49 4.38 -9.70 18.91
C ILE A 49 3.94 -8.31 19.36
N GLU A 50 4.76 -7.66 20.16
CA GLU A 50 4.58 -6.25 20.52
C GLU A 50 5.51 -5.40 19.66
N THR A 51 4.98 -4.34 19.07
CA THR A 51 5.73 -3.45 18.19
C THR A 51 5.41 -2.00 18.51
N HIS A 52 6.44 -1.18 18.66
CA HIS A 52 6.33 0.24 18.92
C HIS A 52 6.60 1.04 17.65
N PHE A 53 5.74 1.98 17.34
CA PHE A 53 5.77 2.80 16.12
C PHE A 53 5.99 4.25 16.47
N THR A 54 6.97 4.89 15.83
CA THR A 54 7.28 6.30 15.94
C THR A 54 7.40 6.95 14.57
N GLY A 55 7.59 8.26 14.53
CA GLY A 55 7.81 9.03 13.32
C GLY A 55 8.13 10.48 13.66
N ASP A 56 8.34 11.30 12.63
CA ASP A 56 8.62 12.72 12.79
C ASP A 56 7.40 13.53 13.29
N ASP A 57 7.62 14.82 13.53
CA ASP A 57 6.58 15.73 14.03
C ASP A 57 5.36 15.80 13.10
N SER A 58 5.57 15.73 11.80
CA SER A 58 4.47 15.75 10.81
C SER A 58 3.67 14.44 10.83
N LEU A 59 4.34 13.30 10.87
CA LEU A 59 3.67 12.00 10.90
C LEU A 59 2.90 11.78 12.21
N THR A 60 3.45 12.25 13.33
CA THR A 60 2.82 12.14 14.65
C THR A 60 1.54 12.96 14.82
N GLN A 61 1.23 13.87 13.90
CA GLN A 61 -0.03 14.62 13.87
C GLN A 61 -1.08 13.99 12.95
N ARG A 62 -0.75 12.91 12.24
CA ARG A 62 -1.69 12.26 11.32
C ARG A 62 -2.52 11.22 12.05
N PRO A 63 -3.88 11.25 11.90
CA PRO A 63 -4.75 10.29 12.56
C PRO A 63 -4.55 8.87 12.01
N MET A 64 -4.56 7.88 12.92
CA MET A 64 -4.34 6.47 12.60
C MET A 64 -5.58 5.59 12.83
N ARG A 65 -6.62 6.08 13.50
CA ARG A 65 -7.82 5.31 13.85
C ARG A 65 -8.47 4.61 12.67
N ARG A 66 -8.53 5.27 11.50
CA ARG A 66 -9.09 4.64 10.30
C ARG A 66 -8.43 3.31 9.92
N VAL A 67 -7.17 3.11 10.34
CA VAL A 67 -6.44 1.86 10.11
C VAL A 67 -6.51 0.97 11.35
N THR A 68 -6.32 1.51 12.54
CA THR A 68 -6.26 0.70 13.76
C THR A 68 -7.62 0.13 14.16
N ASP A 69 -8.72 0.88 13.94
CA ASP A 69 -10.06 0.41 14.30
C ASP A 69 -10.40 -0.92 13.57
N PRO A 70 -10.35 -1.03 12.23
CA PRO A 70 -10.62 -2.32 11.57
C PRO A 70 -9.58 -3.41 11.89
N LEU A 71 -8.33 -3.05 12.21
CA LEU A 71 -7.33 -4.04 12.60
C LEU A 71 -7.58 -4.60 14.00
N THR A 72 -8.31 -3.90 14.86
CA THR A 72 -8.76 -4.43 16.14
C THR A 72 -9.71 -5.62 15.97
N ASP A 73 -10.50 -5.64 14.89
CA ASP A 73 -11.42 -6.74 14.58
C ASP A 73 -10.69 -8.05 14.26
N PHE A 74 -9.42 -8.00 13.84
CA PHE A 74 -8.57 -9.18 13.71
C PHE A 74 -8.10 -9.77 15.07
N GLY A 75 -8.32 -9.03 16.17
CA GLY A 75 -7.89 -9.42 17.51
C GLY A 75 -6.65 -8.68 18.02
N ALA A 76 -6.13 -7.71 17.29
CA ALA A 76 -5.02 -6.87 17.73
C ALA A 76 -5.46 -5.82 18.76
N ASN A 77 -4.52 -5.39 19.62
CA ASN A 77 -4.74 -4.30 20.56
C ASN A 77 -3.79 -3.14 20.25
N PHE A 78 -4.33 -1.91 20.25
CA PHE A 78 -3.60 -0.70 19.91
C PHE A 78 -3.66 0.31 21.06
N GLN A 79 -2.50 0.79 21.49
CA GLN A 79 -2.37 1.93 22.41
C GLN A 79 -1.84 3.11 21.61
N LEU A 80 -2.69 4.13 21.42
CA LEU A 80 -2.37 5.33 20.64
C LEU A 80 -2.24 6.54 21.56
N ARG A 81 -1.32 7.45 21.25
CA ARG A 81 -1.27 8.77 21.89
C ARG A 81 -2.58 9.52 21.63
N ASN A 82 -3.20 10.03 22.67
CA ASN A 82 -4.50 10.71 22.62
C ASN A 82 -5.59 9.90 21.89
N LYS A 83 -5.49 8.55 21.93
CA LYS A 83 -6.42 7.60 21.28
C LYS A 83 -6.48 7.70 19.75
N GLU A 84 -5.55 8.38 19.10
CA GLU A 84 -5.63 8.64 17.66
C GLU A 84 -4.27 8.67 16.93
N PHE A 85 -3.19 9.07 17.59
CA PHE A 85 -1.94 9.44 16.96
C PHE A 85 -0.77 8.54 17.33
N LEU A 86 0.34 8.66 16.57
CA LEU A 86 1.66 8.15 16.98
C LEU A 86 2.20 8.93 18.22
N PRO A 87 3.01 8.29 19.07
CA PRO A 87 3.46 6.90 18.98
C PRO A 87 2.34 5.90 19.25
N ILE A 88 2.46 4.71 18.65
CA ILE A 88 1.53 3.59 18.80
C ILE A 88 2.28 2.38 19.32
N VAL A 89 1.69 1.69 20.30
CA VAL A 89 2.09 0.33 20.67
C VAL A 89 1.03 -0.63 20.14
N VAL A 90 1.47 -1.61 19.38
CA VAL A 90 0.61 -2.68 18.85
C VAL A 90 0.95 -3.97 19.57
N LYS A 91 -0.06 -4.62 20.14
CA LYS A 91 -0.01 -6.04 20.51
C LYS A 91 -0.82 -6.80 19.49
N GLY A 92 -0.13 -7.50 18.59
CA GLY A 92 -0.79 -8.27 17.56
C GLY A 92 -1.57 -9.45 18.13
N ALA A 93 -2.52 -9.95 17.35
CA ALA A 93 -3.40 -11.03 17.76
C ALA A 93 -2.63 -12.35 18.00
N ASN A 94 -2.93 -13.03 19.10
CA ASN A 94 -2.44 -14.39 19.33
C ASN A 94 -3.10 -15.39 18.38
N LEU A 95 -4.36 -15.16 18.08
CA LEU A 95 -5.15 -15.90 17.10
C LEU A 95 -5.93 -14.89 16.27
N ALA A 96 -5.46 -14.60 15.06
CA ALA A 96 -6.13 -13.67 14.18
C ALA A 96 -7.40 -14.29 13.57
N ILE A 97 -8.48 -13.51 13.52
CA ILE A 97 -9.76 -13.89 12.91
C ILE A 97 -9.95 -13.10 11.61
N PRO A 98 -10.38 -13.75 10.50
CA PRO A 98 -10.63 -13.06 9.26
C PRO A 98 -11.88 -12.15 9.38
N ILE A 99 -11.84 -11.00 8.73
CA ILE A 99 -12.92 -10.02 8.79
C ILE A 99 -13.51 -9.71 7.42
N THR A 100 -14.75 -9.23 7.42
CA THR A 100 -15.34 -8.51 6.30
C THR A 100 -15.54 -7.06 6.74
N HIS A 101 -14.82 -6.14 6.09
CA HIS A 101 -14.85 -4.73 6.44
C HIS A 101 -15.36 -3.87 5.29
N GLU A 102 -16.46 -3.16 5.49
CA GLU A 102 -16.94 -2.14 4.56
C GLU A 102 -16.32 -0.79 4.92
N MET A 103 -15.55 -0.21 4.01
CA MET A 103 -14.91 1.08 4.23
C MET A 103 -15.94 2.22 4.21
N GLU A 104 -15.98 3.00 5.28
CA GLU A 104 -16.82 4.21 5.36
C GLU A 104 -16.29 5.32 4.45
N VAL A 105 -14.97 5.46 4.38
CA VAL A 105 -14.26 6.46 3.58
C VAL A 105 -13.29 5.73 2.65
N ALA A 106 -13.32 6.08 1.37
CA ALA A 106 -12.43 5.53 0.37
C ALA A 106 -10.95 5.77 0.72
N SER A 107 -10.20 4.69 0.97
CA SER A 107 -8.80 4.75 1.37
C SER A 107 -8.02 3.51 0.94
N ALA A 108 -7.16 3.66 -0.06
CA ALA A 108 -6.27 2.59 -0.48
C ALA A 108 -5.35 2.10 0.64
N GLN A 109 -4.94 2.96 1.56
CA GLN A 109 -4.05 2.58 2.67
C GLN A 109 -4.76 1.71 3.70
N VAL A 110 -6.04 1.99 4.01
CA VAL A 110 -6.86 1.14 4.89
C VAL A 110 -7.08 -0.22 4.25
N LYS A 111 -7.50 -0.24 2.96
CA LYS A 111 -7.64 -1.47 2.19
C LYS A 111 -6.36 -2.30 2.21
N SER A 112 -5.23 -1.69 1.87
CA SER A 112 -3.93 -2.38 1.85
C SER A 112 -3.55 -2.94 3.23
N ALA A 113 -3.77 -2.19 4.31
CA ALA A 113 -3.49 -2.67 5.67
C ALA A 113 -4.32 -3.90 6.03
N ILE A 114 -5.63 -3.90 5.71
CA ILE A 114 -6.53 -5.03 5.96
C ILE A 114 -6.13 -6.24 5.11
N LEU A 115 -5.81 -6.06 3.83
CA LEU A 115 -5.35 -7.15 2.96
C LEU A 115 -4.04 -7.76 3.45
N LEU A 116 -3.08 -6.93 3.88
CA LEU A 116 -1.81 -7.42 4.45
C LEU A 116 -2.01 -8.16 5.77
N ALA A 117 -2.94 -7.73 6.62
CA ALA A 117 -3.34 -8.48 7.82
C ALA A 117 -3.96 -9.83 7.43
N GLY A 118 -4.82 -9.84 6.41
CA GLY A 118 -5.46 -11.04 5.87
C GLY A 118 -4.48 -12.10 5.39
N LEU A 119 -3.30 -11.72 4.86
CA LEU A 119 -2.30 -12.69 4.39
C LEU A 119 -1.86 -13.68 5.47
N ASN A 120 -1.74 -13.22 6.73
CA ASN A 120 -1.34 -14.08 7.85
C ASN A 120 -2.52 -14.68 8.61
N THR A 121 -3.76 -14.34 8.26
CA THR A 121 -4.96 -14.76 8.99
C THR A 121 -5.61 -15.98 8.32
N PRO A 122 -5.85 -17.09 9.00
CA PRO A 122 -6.57 -18.22 8.42
C PRO A 122 -7.98 -17.85 8.01
N GLY A 123 -8.40 -18.22 6.79
CA GLY A 123 -9.73 -17.96 6.25
C GLY A 123 -9.77 -16.76 5.30
N ILE A 124 -10.97 -16.31 4.96
CA ILE A 124 -11.20 -15.30 3.93
C ILE A 124 -11.38 -13.92 4.56
N THR A 125 -10.48 -13.01 4.22
CA THR A 125 -10.61 -11.57 4.55
C THR A 125 -11.18 -10.83 3.34
N THR A 126 -12.19 -9.99 3.58
CA THR A 126 -12.86 -9.22 2.54
C THR A 126 -12.88 -7.73 2.88
N VAL A 127 -12.49 -6.90 1.92
CA VAL A 127 -12.68 -5.44 1.96
C VAL A 127 -13.76 -5.05 0.96
N ILE A 128 -14.68 -4.19 1.39
CA ILE A 128 -15.76 -3.67 0.54
C ILE A 128 -15.55 -2.18 0.34
N GLU A 129 -15.41 -1.77 -0.92
CA GLU A 129 -15.28 -0.37 -1.33
C GLU A 129 -16.57 0.12 -1.98
N LYS A 130 -17.06 1.30 -1.58
CA LYS A 130 -18.15 2.02 -2.29
C LYS A 130 -17.60 2.75 -3.52
N GLU A 131 -16.39 3.27 -3.39
CA GLU A 131 -15.66 3.95 -4.45
C GLU A 131 -14.31 3.26 -4.66
N LYS A 132 -13.98 2.96 -5.90
CA LYS A 132 -12.71 2.28 -6.24
C LYS A 132 -11.52 3.13 -5.85
N THR A 133 -10.65 2.57 -5.02
CA THR A 133 -9.38 3.18 -4.64
C THR A 133 -8.21 2.58 -5.42
N ARG A 134 -7.00 3.13 -5.23
CA ARG A 134 -5.77 2.58 -5.83
C ARG A 134 -5.62 1.09 -5.53
N ASP A 135 -5.26 0.31 -6.54
CA ASP A 135 -5.26 -1.15 -6.53
C ASP A 135 -3.86 -1.78 -6.61
N HIS A 136 -2.83 -1.03 -6.21
CA HIS A 136 -1.44 -1.49 -6.26
C HIS A 136 -1.19 -2.75 -5.43
N THR A 137 -1.84 -2.88 -4.26
CA THR A 137 -1.68 -4.06 -3.41
C THR A 137 -2.23 -5.30 -4.08
N GLU A 138 -3.43 -5.21 -4.66
CA GLU A 138 -4.07 -6.30 -5.38
C GLU A 138 -3.26 -6.70 -6.61
N THR A 139 -2.79 -5.71 -7.37
CA THR A 139 -1.97 -5.92 -8.56
C THR A 139 -0.65 -6.61 -8.22
N LEU A 140 0.05 -6.13 -7.19
CA LEU A 140 1.30 -6.73 -6.75
C LEU A 140 1.10 -8.14 -6.18
N LEU A 141 0.09 -8.37 -5.36
CA LEU A 141 -0.20 -9.70 -4.82
C LEU A 141 -0.49 -10.71 -5.94
N LYS A 142 -1.26 -10.33 -6.97
CA LYS A 142 -1.46 -11.15 -8.17
C LYS A 142 -0.14 -11.43 -8.90
N TYR A 143 0.73 -10.45 -8.99
CA TYR A 143 2.05 -10.62 -9.61
C TYR A 143 2.96 -11.57 -8.83
N TYR A 144 2.84 -11.58 -7.49
CA TYR A 144 3.46 -12.58 -6.61
C TYR A 144 2.79 -13.96 -6.65
N GLY A 145 1.82 -14.17 -7.55
CA GLY A 145 1.09 -15.43 -7.69
C GLY A 145 0.01 -15.67 -6.63
N TYR A 146 -0.38 -14.62 -5.88
CA TYR A 146 -1.43 -14.74 -4.87
C TYR A 146 -2.82 -14.56 -5.49
N GLU A 147 -3.75 -15.44 -5.13
CA GLU A 147 -5.13 -15.35 -5.60
C GLU A 147 -5.91 -14.28 -4.83
N ILE A 148 -6.37 -13.26 -5.54
CA ILE A 148 -7.28 -12.23 -5.03
C ILE A 148 -8.53 -12.21 -5.91
N SER A 149 -9.68 -12.42 -5.28
CA SER A 149 -10.98 -12.20 -5.90
C SER A 149 -11.33 -10.71 -5.88
N GLN A 150 -11.85 -10.23 -6.99
CA GLN A 150 -12.39 -8.87 -7.13
C GLN A 150 -13.74 -8.99 -7.84
N GLU A 151 -14.81 -8.62 -7.14
CA GLU A 151 -16.17 -8.72 -7.67
C GLU A 151 -16.92 -7.42 -7.42
N GLU A 152 -17.67 -6.98 -8.43
CA GLU A 152 -18.57 -5.85 -8.27
C GLU A 152 -20.00 -6.38 -8.06
N ARG A 153 -20.61 -5.99 -6.93
CA ARG A 153 -21.99 -6.33 -6.58
C ARG A 153 -22.68 -5.10 -5.98
N ASN A 154 -23.86 -4.78 -6.47
CA ASN A 154 -24.69 -3.67 -5.96
C ASN A 154 -23.90 -2.33 -5.88
N ASN A 155 -23.14 -2.00 -6.93
CA ASN A 155 -22.27 -0.82 -7.00
C ASN A 155 -21.22 -0.74 -5.89
N LYS A 156 -20.79 -1.87 -5.36
CA LYS A 156 -19.68 -1.98 -4.42
C LYS A 156 -18.65 -2.99 -4.94
N ASN A 157 -17.38 -2.72 -4.71
CA ASN A 157 -16.30 -3.62 -5.03
C ASN A 157 -15.95 -4.47 -3.80
N PHE A 158 -15.97 -5.79 -3.98
CA PHE A 158 -15.56 -6.77 -2.98
C PHE A 158 -14.19 -7.29 -3.34
N ILE A 159 -13.21 -7.07 -2.48
CA ILE A 159 -11.84 -7.52 -2.65
C ILE A 159 -11.56 -8.55 -1.56
N SER A 160 -11.34 -9.81 -1.94
CA SER A 160 -11.20 -10.91 -0.99
C SER A 160 -9.91 -11.69 -1.25
N LEU A 161 -9.28 -12.13 -0.18
CA LEU A 161 -8.17 -13.08 -0.22
C LEU A 161 -8.34 -14.13 0.89
N GLU A 162 -7.85 -15.33 0.63
CA GLU A 162 -7.74 -16.40 1.63
C GLU A 162 -6.32 -16.40 2.18
N GLY A 163 -6.17 -16.21 3.49
CA GLY A 163 -4.86 -16.14 4.13
C GLY A 163 -4.10 -17.46 4.19
N GLN A 164 -2.88 -17.41 4.72
CA GLN A 164 -1.98 -18.57 4.91
C GLN A 164 -1.52 -19.25 3.61
N LYS A 165 -1.58 -18.55 2.46
CA LYS A 165 -1.02 -19.00 1.18
C LYS A 165 0.35 -18.37 0.93
N PHE A 166 1.20 -19.05 0.17
CA PHE A 166 2.55 -18.57 -0.13
C PHE A 166 2.57 -17.58 -1.29
N LEU A 167 3.48 -16.62 -1.20
CA LEU A 167 3.86 -15.72 -2.28
C LEU A 167 5.07 -16.30 -3.01
N SER A 168 5.07 -16.20 -4.33
CA SER A 168 6.22 -16.60 -5.15
C SER A 168 7.24 -15.45 -5.25
N PRO A 169 8.54 -15.71 -5.12
CA PRO A 169 9.55 -14.68 -5.33
C PRO A 169 9.55 -14.21 -6.79
N VAL A 170 9.63 -12.90 -7.00
CA VAL A 170 9.61 -12.28 -8.32
C VAL A 170 10.61 -11.12 -8.40
N ASN A 171 11.06 -10.81 -9.62
CA ASN A 171 11.80 -9.60 -9.90
C ASN A 171 10.82 -8.48 -10.24
N ILE A 172 10.97 -7.33 -9.59
CA ILE A 172 10.11 -6.17 -9.82
C ILE A 172 10.97 -4.99 -10.25
N LYS A 173 10.59 -4.37 -11.36
CA LYS A 173 11.08 -3.05 -11.70
C LYS A 173 10.06 -2.02 -11.26
N VAL A 174 10.41 -1.27 -10.22
CA VAL A 174 9.53 -0.24 -9.66
C VAL A 174 9.40 0.91 -10.65
N PRO A 175 8.17 1.25 -11.09
CA PRO A 175 7.96 2.39 -11.99
C PRO A 175 8.13 3.73 -11.26
N GLY A 176 8.37 4.79 -12.04
CA GLY A 176 8.43 6.17 -11.52
C GLY A 176 7.07 6.63 -11.02
N ASP A 177 7.06 7.36 -9.93
CA ASP A 177 5.83 7.90 -9.33
C ASP A 177 5.20 8.99 -10.21
N PRO A 178 3.94 8.84 -10.64
CA PRO A 178 3.25 9.84 -11.45
C PRO A 178 3.04 11.17 -10.73
N SER A 179 2.97 11.17 -9.41
CA SER A 179 2.87 12.41 -8.62
C SER A 179 4.18 13.21 -8.64
N SER A 180 5.31 12.52 -8.56
CA SER A 180 6.63 13.16 -8.72
C SER A 180 6.85 13.63 -10.16
N ALA A 181 6.40 12.86 -11.15
CA ALA A 181 6.48 13.21 -12.57
C ALA A 181 5.60 14.43 -12.93
N ALA A 182 4.57 14.74 -12.15
CA ALA A 182 3.69 15.88 -12.36
C ALA A 182 4.46 17.22 -12.41
N TYR A 183 5.46 17.41 -11.55
CA TYR A 183 6.24 18.64 -11.50
C TYR A 183 6.97 18.95 -12.82
N PRO A 184 7.81 18.06 -13.36
CA PRO A 184 8.46 18.31 -14.64
C PRO A 184 7.47 18.33 -15.81
N VAL A 185 6.34 17.59 -15.76
CA VAL A 185 5.30 17.68 -16.80
C VAL A 185 4.71 19.08 -16.86
N VAL A 186 4.26 19.62 -15.72
CA VAL A 186 3.71 20.97 -15.66
C VAL A 186 4.76 22.01 -16.05
N ALA A 187 5.99 21.90 -15.56
CA ALA A 187 7.09 22.78 -15.97
C ALA A 187 7.31 22.77 -17.48
N GLY A 188 7.29 21.59 -18.12
CA GLY A 188 7.41 21.46 -19.57
C GLY A 188 6.26 22.12 -20.35
N LEU A 189 5.04 22.12 -19.79
CA LEU A 189 3.87 22.71 -20.43
C LEU A 189 3.87 24.24 -20.35
N ILE A 190 4.38 24.85 -19.28
CA ILE A 190 4.38 26.31 -19.10
C ILE A 190 5.63 26.99 -19.68
N CYS A 191 6.72 26.27 -19.88
CA CYS A 191 7.94 26.81 -20.46
C CYS A 191 7.85 26.84 -22.00
N LYS A 192 8.07 27.99 -22.62
CA LYS A 192 8.10 28.12 -24.08
C LYS A 192 9.21 27.27 -24.71
N ASN A 193 8.91 26.63 -25.84
CA ASN A 193 9.84 25.79 -26.60
C ASN A 193 10.41 24.61 -25.81
N SER A 194 9.70 24.17 -24.77
CA SER A 194 10.09 23.01 -23.97
C SER A 194 9.69 21.72 -24.67
N ASN A 195 10.58 20.72 -24.59
CA ASN A 195 10.30 19.34 -24.98
C ASN A 195 10.91 18.43 -23.93
N ILE A 196 10.07 17.77 -23.15
CA ILE A 196 10.49 16.93 -22.03
C ILE A 196 10.04 15.49 -22.27
N LYS A 197 10.95 14.54 -22.09
CA LYS A 197 10.65 13.11 -22.09
C LYS A 197 10.91 12.53 -20.70
N ILE A 198 9.86 12.03 -20.06
CA ILE A 198 9.93 11.35 -18.76
C ILE A 198 9.73 9.87 -19.03
N LYS A 199 10.62 9.03 -18.48
CA LYS A 199 10.66 7.59 -18.77
C LYS A 199 10.12 6.80 -17.58
N ASN A 200 9.55 5.63 -17.88
CA ASN A 200 9.15 4.64 -16.91
C ASN A 200 8.17 5.18 -15.84
N VAL A 201 7.22 6.02 -16.25
CA VAL A 201 6.21 6.59 -15.35
C VAL A 201 5.02 5.65 -15.27
N LEU A 202 4.56 5.38 -14.06
CA LEU A 202 3.35 4.60 -13.81
C LEU A 202 2.12 5.27 -14.43
N LEU A 203 1.36 4.51 -15.22
CA LEU A 203 0.13 4.95 -15.89
C LEU A 203 -1.11 4.21 -15.36
N ASN A 204 -1.14 3.92 -14.07
CA ASN A 204 -2.30 3.30 -13.45
C ASN A 204 -3.52 4.24 -13.54
N PRO A 205 -4.69 3.75 -14.02
CA PRO A 205 -5.90 4.58 -14.19
C PRO A 205 -6.43 5.23 -12.91
N THR A 206 -6.04 4.71 -11.73
CA THR A 206 -6.37 5.31 -10.43
C THR A 206 -5.41 6.44 -10.02
N ARG A 207 -4.38 6.70 -10.83
CA ARG A 207 -3.30 7.68 -10.57
C ARG A 207 -3.11 8.72 -11.68
N ASP A 208 -3.85 8.62 -12.78
CA ASP A 208 -3.67 9.42 -14.01
C ASP A 208 -4.53 10.70 -14.04
N GLY A 209 -5.29 11.00 -12.99
CA GLY A 209 -6.26 12.10 -12.97
C GLY A 209 -5.68 13.46 -13.37
N LEU A 210 -4.46 13.79 -12.92
CA LEU A 210 -3.80 15.04 -13.33
C LEU A 210 -3.56 15.07 -14.84
N TYR A 211 -3.07 13.97 -15.42
CA TYR A 211 -2.75 13.90 -16.84
C TYR A 211 -4.00 14.04 -17.70
N ARG A 212 -5.11 13.43 -17.28
CA ARG A 212 -6.44 13.63 -17.93
C ARG A 212 -6.90 15.08 -17.86
N CYS A 213 -6.81 15.72 -16.69
CA CYS A 213 -7.12 17.14 -16.58
C CYS A 213 -6.25 18.00 -17.49
N LEU A 214 -4.96 17.73 -17.57
CA LEU A 214 -4.05 18.46 -18.47
C LEU A 214 -4.43 18.27 -19.95
N ASP A 215 -4.77 17.03 -20.36
CA ASP A 215 -5.25 16.73 -21.72
C ASP A 215 -6.55 17.51 -22.02
N GLU A 216 -7.52 17.56 -21.11
CA GLU A 216 -8.76 18.34 -21.22
C GLU A 216 -8.49 19.85 -21.30
N MET A 217 -7.44 20.34 -20.66
CA MET A 217 -6.96 21.72 -20.78
C MET A 217 -6.23 22.01 -22.10
N GLY A 218 -6.05 21.01 -22.97
CA GLY A 218 -5.41 21.13 -24.27
C GLY A 218 -3.90 20.91 -24.28
N ALA A 219 -3.35 20.30 -23.23
CA ALA A 219 -1.94 19.92 -23.18
C ALA A 219 -1.62 18.85 -24.23
N LYS A 220 -0.46 18.96 -24.90
CA LYS A 220 0.02 17.96 -25.86
C LYS A 220 0.91 16.94 -25.15
N ILE A 221 0.30 15.97 -24.48
CA ILE A 221 1.02 14.87 -23.82
C ILE A 221 0.92 13.62 -24.69
N THR A 222 2.06 13.00 -25.02
CA THR A 222 2.10 11.76 -25.78
C THR A 222 2.66 10.63 -24.93
N TYR A 223 1.97 9.50 -24.98
CA TYR A 223 2.38 8.27 -24.30
C TYR A 223 2.97 7.30 -25.32
N SER A 224 4.20 6.88 -25.16
CA SER A 224 4.88 5.99 -26.10
C SER A 224 5.55 4.83 -25.36
N ASN A 225 5.71 3.71 -26.07
CA ASN A 225 6.39 2.51 -25.57
C ASN A 225 5.79 1.95 -24.27
N LYS A 226 4.45 1.96 -24.16
CA LYS A 226 3.75 1.38 -23.01
C LYS A 226 4.14 -0.07 -22.79
N LYS A 227 4.41 -0.44 -21.55
CA LYS A 227 4.77 -1.79 -21.11
C LYS A 227 3.93 -2.20 -19.93
N ASN A 228 3.78 -3.49 -19.73
CA ASN A 228 3.27 -4.04 -18.49
C ASN A 228 4.48 -4.49 -17.65
N GLU A 229 4.68 -3.89 -16.51
CA GLU A 229 5.74 -4.24 -15.56
C GLU A 229 5.09 -4.54 -14.21
N ALA A 230 5.23 -5.78 -13.73
CA ALA A 230 4.63 -6.26 -12.48
C ALA A 230 3.09 -6.05 -12.37
N GLY A 231 2.38 -6.17 -13.50
CA GLY A 231 0.93 -5.93 -13.58
C GLY A 231 0.53 -4.46 -13.73
N GLU A 232 1.47 -3.53 -13.69
CA GLU A 232 1.26 -2.09 -13.84
C GLU A 232 1.68 -1.61 -15.24
N ILE A 233 0.96 -0.65 -15.80
CA ILE A 233 1.32 -0.02 -17.08
C ILE A 233 2.29 1.12 -16.84
N THR A 234 3.37 1.14 -17.61
CA THR A 234 4.40 2.20 -17.59
C THR A 234 4.68 2.75 -18.98
#